data_069fb56295d369aa8492f5fdb243d50d
#
_entry.id   069fb56295d369aa8492f5fdb243d50d
#
_cell.length_a   1.000
_cell.length_b   1.000
_cell.length_c   1.000
_cell.angle_alpha   90.00
_cell.angle_beta   90.00
_cell.angle_gamma   90.00
#
_symmetry.space_group_name_H-M   'P 1'
#
loop_
_entity.id
_entity.type
_entity.pdbx_description
1 polymer ?
#
loop_
_entity_poly.entity_id
_entity_poly.type
_entity_poly.pdbx_seq_one_letter_code
_entity_poly.pdbx_strand_id
1 'polypeptide(L)'
;MNKQFSSVFSIDDGISPEINDPQGPRIGQITFTKNGIVKLLKDLDPNKASGPDGISTRILKECADEISNFLILLFTASLHQGKAPHDWKQATITPIYKGGNKNRSKPENYRPVSLTSTTCKIMEHIIHSHVMSHFDRANILSDSQHGFRKYRSCETQLIQTIHDIAKSVNDKEQIDSILLDFSKAFDKVGHRKLILKLKHYGINGDILNWISDFLHDRTQRVVVRGTSSKHSAVISGVPQGTVLGPLLFLAYINDMPLEADSKLALFADDSYLYRKIMSPKDAEQLQKDLNKLVVWEQKWSMEFHPEKCKLLRITNKRKIIDTCYQIHGQEIEKVDKAKYLGLTLQKDLLWNTHISNICAKANNTRFFLQRNLVKSNPEMRLKCFKIFIRPTLEYASTVWDPAGNETLKAKIEMVQRKSLRWIYSSWQQTVSPTMLRRKADLETLNERRCKARVKMLHEIYYSTKQVNKAMIPTKQRCVNVKFNPIQGRIKIYANSFVPSTVELWNKLPTNLANTKDLNEFNKEMNRVLISDL
;
A
#
# COMPACT_ATOMS: atom_id res chain seq x y z
N MET A 1 -15.28 -12.77 20.11
CA MET A 1 -14.27 -12.58 19.01
C MET A 1 -14.55 -13.53 17.85
N ASN A 2 -14.48 -14.87 18.02
CA ASN A 2 -14.64 -15.77 16.88
C ASN A 2 -16.01 -15.62 16.20
N LYS A 3 -17.11 -15.55 16.95
CA LYS A 3 -18.45 -15.26 16.39
C LYS A 3 -18.49 -13.97 15.56
N GLN A 4 -17.81 -12.89 16.02
CA GLN A 4 -17.71 -11.63 15.29
C GLN A 4 -16.91 -11.75 13.99
N PHE A 5 -15.84 -12.55 13.99
CA PHE A 5 -15.04 -12.76 12.78
C PHE A 5 -15.72 -13.70 11.77
N SER A 6 -16.52 -14.66 12.23
CA SER A 6 -17.27 -15.54 11.34
C SER A 6 -18.60 -14.95 10.84
N SER A 7 -19.17 -13.97 11.56
CA SER A 7 -20.45 -13.34 11.13
C SER A 7 -20.33 -12.43 9.91
N VAL A 8 -19.10 -12.13 9.46
CA VAL A 8 -18.85 -11.26 8.31
C VAL A 8 -18.67 -12.02 7.00
N PHE A 9 -18.60 -13.35 7.07
CA PHE A 9 -18.49 -14.21 5.88
C PHE A 9 -19.76 -14.12 5.04
N SER A 10 -19.58 -14.06 3.73
CA SER A 10 -20.68 -14.13 2.76
C SER A 10 -21.07 -15.59 2.50
N ILE A 11 -22.37 -15.81 2.39
CA ILE A 11 -22.90 -17.10 1.93
C ILE A 11 -22.85 -17.12 0.40
N ASP A 12 -22.42 -18.22 -0.18
CA ASP A 12 -22.45 -18.40 -1.63
C ASP A 12 -23.90 -18.38 -2.13
N ASP A 13 -24.22 -17.44 -3.00
CA ASP A 13 -25.56 -17.26 -3.58
C ASP A 13 -25.95 -18.31 -4.64
N GLY A 14 -25.03 -19.22 -4.96
CA GLY A 14 -25.24 -20.21 -6.01
C GLY A 14 -25.12 -19.66 -7.44
N ILE A 15 -24.99 -18.33 -7.62
CA ILE A 15 -24.96 -17.68 -8.92
C ILE A 15 -23.52 -17.64 -9.45
N SER A 16 -23.32 -18.16 -10.66
CA SER A 16 -22.07 -18.03 -11.39
C SER A 16 -22.20 -16.90 -12.41
N PRO A 17 -21.47 -15.78 -12.22
CA PRO A 17 -21.47 -14.72 -13.22
C PRO A 17 -20.94 -15.24 -14.56
N GLU A 18 -21.54 -14.81 -15.66
CA GLU A 18 -20.98 -15.04 -16.99
C GLU A 18 -19.64 -14.31 -17.12
N ILE A 19 -18.63 -15.04 -17.52
CA ILE A 19 -17.30 -14.53 -17.84
C ILE A 19 -16.94 -15.09 -19.20
N ASN A 20 -16.41 -14.25 -20.07
CA ASN A 20 -15.90 -14.68 -21.38
C ASN A 20 -14.80 -15.74 -21.20
N ASP A 21 -14.67 -16.61 -22.17
CA ASP A 21 -13.62 -17.62 -22.19
C ASP A 21 -12.22 -17.00 -22.02
N PRO A 22 -11.27 -17.72 -21.42
CA PRO A 22 -9.92 -17.22 -21.20
C PRO A 22 -9.28 -16.71 -22.50
N GLN A 23 -9.02 -15.43 -22.56
CA GLN A 23 -8.29 -14.81 -23.66
C GLN A 23 -6.84 -14.62 -23.24
N GLY A 24 -6.00 -15.62 -23.49
CA GLY A 24 -4.59 -15.46 -23.15
C GLY A 24 -3.84 -16.78 -22.92
N PRO A 25 -2.54 -16.69 -22.63
CA PRO A 25 -1.73 -17.88 -22.38
C PRO A 25 -2.20 -18.59 -21.11
N ARG A 26 -2.13 -19.90 -21.10
CA ARG A 26 -2.36 -20.71 -19.91
C ARG A 26 -1.10 -20.72 -19.03
N ILE A 27 -1.29 -20.82 -17.71
CA ILE A 27 -0.18 -20.94 -16.77
C ILE A 27 0.57 -22.25 -17.01
N GLY A 28 1.92 -22.20 -16.93
CA GLY A 28 2.76 -23.38 -17.01
C GLY A 28 2.73 -24.25 -15.76
N GLN A 29 3.36 -25.41 -15.82
CA GLN A 29 3.50 -26.30 -14.67
C GLN A 29 4.53 -25.79 -13.66
N ILE A 30 4.34 -26.11 -12.38
CA ILE A 30 5.30 -25.83 -11.32
C ILE A 30 6.24 -27.04 -11.14
N THR A 31 7.54 -26.79 -11.13
CA THR A 31 8.55 -27.77 -10.74
C THR A 31 9.20 -27.36 -9.43
N PHE A 32 9.15 -28.22 -8.43
CA PHE A 32 9.79 -27.97 -7.14
C PHE A 32 11.26 -28.38 -7.21
N THR A 33 12.15 -27.45 -6.89
CA THR A 33 13.61 -27.68 -6.87
C THR A 33 14.16 -27.63 -5.46
N LYS A 34 15.14 -28.50 -5.15
CA LYS A 34 15.81 -28.51 -3.84
C LYS A 34 16.35 -27.13 -3.47
N ASN A 35 17.10 -26.52 -4.37
CA ASN A 35 17.71 -25.20 -4.13
C ASN A 35 16.67 -24.09 -3.86
N GLY A 36 15.53 -24.13 -4.56
CA GLY A 36 14.41 -23.18 -4.34
C GLY A 36 13.81 -23.34 -2.95
N ILE A 37 13.55 -24.57 -2.51
CA ILE A 37 12.97 -24.85 -1.18
C ILE A 37 13.98 -24.51 -0.08
N VAL A 38 15.24 -24.95 -0.20
CA VAL A 38 16.31 -24.62 0.76
C VAL A 38 16.47 -23.12 0.94
N LYS A 39 16.45 -22.35 -0.15
CA LYS A 39 16.50 -20.88 -0.08
C LYS A 39 15.35 -20.31 0.75
N LEU A 40 14.11 -20.73 0.48
CA LEU A 40 12.93 -20.27 1.22
C LEU A 40 12.99 -20.64 2.70
N LEU A 41 13.50 -21.83 3.02
CA LEU A 41 13.68 -22.29 4.41
C LEU A 41 14.75 -21.47 5.14
N LYS A 42 15.90 -21.22 4.51
CA LYS A 42 16.99 -20.42 5.08
C LYS A 42 16.63 -18.94 5.28
N ASP A 43 15.71 -18.41 4.48
CA ASP A 43 15.19 -17.04 4.59
C ASP A 43 14.15 -16.88 5.72
N LEU A 44 13.70 -17.96 6.36
CA LEU A 44 12.75 -17.89 7.49
C LEU A 44 13.34 -17.11 8.68
N ASP A 45 12.51 -16.28 9.31
CA ASP A 45 12.82 -15.66 10.58
C ASP A 45 12.56 -16.66 11.73
N PRO A 46 13.61 -17.12 12.44
CA PRO A 46 13.49 -18.14 13.48
C PRO A 46 12.65 -17.70 14.70
N ASN A 47 12.39 -16.39 14.84
CA ASN A 47 11.65 -15.84 15.98
C ASN A 47 10.14 -15.69 15.71
N LYS A 48 9.67 -16.06 14.53
CA LYS A 48 8.23 -16.02 14.23
C LYS A 48 7.47 -17.14 14.92
N ALA A 49 6.23 -16.84 15.29
CA ALA A 49 5.32 -17.80 15.89
C ALA A 49 5.04 -19.00 14.94
N SER A 50 5.01 -20.20 15.49
CA SER A 50 4.60 -21.41 14.79
C SER A 50 3.12 -21.35 14.36
N GLY A 51 2.77 -22.10 13.34
CA GLY A 51 1.38 -22.33 12.95
C GLY A 51 0.63 -23.25 13.94
N PRO A 52 -0.65 -23.60 13.62
CA PRO A 52 -1.43 -24.54 14.42
C PRO A 52 -0.81 -25.93 14.52
N ASP A 53 0.02 -26.32 13.55
CA ASP A 53 0.79 -27.56 13.48
C ASP A 53 1.93 -27.64 14.51
N GLY A 54 2.26 -26.53 15.18
CA GLY A 54 3.33 -26.47 16.17
C GLY A 54 4.75 -26.57 15.60
N ILE A 55 4.92 -26.65 14.28
CA ILE A 55 6.24 -26.75 13.64
C ILE A 55 6.97 -25.42 13.75
N SER A 56 8.11 -25.42 14.46
CA SER A 56 8.90 -24.23 14.68
C SER A 56 9.61 -23.77 13.39
N THR A 57 9.52 -22.48 13.10
CA THR A 57 10.29 -21.84 12.01
C THR A 57 11.80 -22.05 12.16
N ARG A 58 12.30 -22.12 13.39
CA ARG A 58 13.71 -22.38 13.69
C ARG A 58 14.12 -23.78 13.23
N ILE A 59 13.34 -24.82 13.54
CA ILE A 59 13.62 -26.20 13.10
C ILE A 59 13.64 -26.26 11.57
N LEU A 60 12.64 -25.67 10.91
CA LEU A 60 12.57 -25.65 9.44
C LEU A 60 13.79 -24.94 8.82
N LYS A 61 14.31 -23.89 9.46
CA LYS A 61 15.48 -23.16 8.99
C LYS A 61 16.77 -23.95 9.19
N GLU A 62 17.00 -24.47 10.40
CA GLU A 62 18.26 -25.15 10.76
C GLU A 62 18.40 -26.50 10.01
N CYS A 63 17.27 -27.22 9.79
CA CYS A 63 17.26 -28.50 9.06
C CYS A 63 16.86 -28.33 7.59
N ALA A 64 17.15 -27.16 6.97
CA ALA A 64 16.66 -26.83 5.64
C ALA A 64 17.11 -27.81 4.55
N ASP A 65 18.36 -28.28 4.60
CA ASP A 65 18.94 -29.16 3.59
C ASP A 65 18.37 -30.59 3.69
N GLU A 66 18.10 -31.08 4.91
CA GLU A 66 17.56 -32.41 5.21
C GLU A 66 16.06 -32.48 4.88
N ILE A 67 15.29 -31.48 5.32
CA ILE A 67 13.83 -31.45 5.15
C ILE A 67 13.45 -31.18 3.68
N SER A 68 14.29 -30.50 2.92
CA SER A 68 13.96 -30.07 1.55
C SER A 68 13.54 -31.22 0.62
N ASN A 69 14.21 -32.38 0.69
CA ASN A 69 13.85 -33.54 -0.15
C ASN A 69 12.46 -34.08 0.20
N PHE A 70 12.13 -34.16 1.50
CA PHE A 70 10.80 -34.55 1.94
C PHE A 70 9.74 -33.54 1.49
N LEU A 71 10.03 -32.24 1.58
CA LEU A 71 9.10 -31.20 1.14
C LEU A 71 8.88 -31.22 -0.38
N ILE A 72 9.88 -31.58 -1.20
CA ILE A 72 9.68 -31.77 -2.64
C ILE A 72 8.61 -32.84 -2.89
N LEU A 73 8.75 -34.00 -2.24
CA LEU A 73 7.78 -35.10 -2.39
C LEU A 73 6.39 -34.69 -1.93
N LEU A 74 6.28 -34.04 -0.75
CA LEU A 74 5.01 -33.58 -0.19
C LEU A 74 4.34 -32.57 -1.09
N PHE A 75 5.08 -31.55 -1.55
CA PHE A 75 4.54 -30.46 -2.39
C PHE A 75 4.14 -30.98 -3.78
N THR A 76 4.94 -31.88 -4.36
CA THR A 76 4.62 -32.51 -5.64
C THR A 76 3.34 -33.34 -5.53
N ALA A 77 3.23 -34.20 -4.51
CA ALA A 77 2.04 -35.00 -4.30
C ALA A 77 0.80 -34.14 -4.01
N SER A 78 0.94 -33.10 -3.16
CA SER A 78 -0.14 -32.17 -2.83
C SER A 78 -0.65 -31.42 -4.08
N LEU A 79 0.26 -30.93 -4.92
CA LEU A 79 -0.10 -30.20 -6.14
C LEU A 79 -0.79 -31.10 -7.16
N HIS A 80 -0.21 -32.27 -7.48
CA HIS A 80 -0.80 -33.23 -8.45
C HIS A 80 -2.15 -33.78 -8.01
N GLN A 81 -2.35 -34.01 -6.72
CA GLN A 81 -3.66 -34.40 -6.19
C GLN A 81 -4.65 -33.24 -6.14
N GLY A 82 -4.17 -31.99 -6.31
CA GLY A 82 -4.97 -30.78 -6.13
C GLY A 82 -5.51 -30.63 -4.70
N LYS A 83 -4.79 -31.14 -3.68
CA LYS A 83 -5.24 -31.17 -2.28
C LYS A 83 -4.21 -30.60 -1.33
N ALA A 84 -4.62 -29.64 -0.53
CA ALA A 84 -3.83 -29.15 0.59
C ALA A 84 -4.02 -30.06 1.82
N PRO A 85 -2.95 -30.46 2.53
CA PRO A 85 -3.06 -31.20 3.79
C PRO A 85 -4.04 -30.53 4.76
N HIS A 86 -4.78 -31.35 5.52
CA HIS A 86 -5.81 -30.82 6.43
C HIS A 86 -5.29 -29.79 7.44
N ASP A 87 -4.12 -30.01 8.00
CA ASP A 87 -3.50 -29.09 8.97
C ASP A 87 -3.19 -27.70 8.36
N TRP A 88 -3.01 -27.61 7.04
CA TRP A 88 -2.78 -26.35 6.34
C TRP A 88 -4.04 -25.51 6.18
N LYS A 89 -5.20 -26.14 6.32
CA LYS A 89 -6.52 -25.50 6.27
C LYS A 89 -6.96 -24.94 7.63
N GLN A 90 -6.22 -25.21 8.70
CA GLN A 90 -6.49 -24.69 10.04
C GLN A 90 -5.78 -23.34 10.26
N ALA A 91 -6.46 -22.42 10.93
CA ALA A 91 -5.88 -21.13 11.30
C ALA A 91 -6.11 -20.81 12.77
N THR A 92 -5.06 -20.34 13.44
CA THR A 92 -5.17 -19.70 14.74
C THR A 92 -5.22 -18.18 14.53
N ILE A 93 -6.33 -17.57 14.92
CA ILE A 93 -6.55 -16.11 14.76
C ILE A 93 -6.04 -15.38 15.99
N THR A 94 -5.14 -14.42 15.76
CA THR A 94 -4.73 -13.44 16.75
C THR A 94 -5.45 -12.11 16.48
N PRO A 95 -6.31 -11.63 17.40
CA PRO A 95 -7.00 -10.36 17.21
C PRO A 95 -6.05 -9.20 17.46
N ILE A 96 -5.81 -8.38 16.43
CA ILE A 96 -4.96 -7.19 16.51
C ILE A 96 -5.85 -5.95 16.59
N TYR A 97 -5.70 -5.16 17.67
CA TYR A 97 -6.46 -3.93 17.85
C TYR A 97 -6.16 -2.89 16.76
N LYS A 98 -7.21 -2.32 16.15
CA LYS A 98 -7.11 -1.36 15.03
C LYS A 98 -6.51 0.00 15.42
N GLY A 99 -6.33 0.26 16.72
CA GLY A 99 -5.76 1.50 17.23
C GLY A 99 -6.74 2.67 17.30
N GLY A 100 -6.22 3.87 17.66
CA GLY A 100 -7.01 5.08 17.84
C GLY A 100 -7.84 5.08 19.14
N ASN A 101 -8.88 5.92 19.17
CA ASN A 101 -9.80 6.05 20.31
C ASN A 101 -10.96 5.04 20.28
N LYS A 102 -10.82 3.93 19.54
CA LYS A 102 -11.87 2.93 19.44
C LYS A 102 -12.02 2.17 20.75
N ASN A 103 -13.24 1.75 21.06
CA ASN A 103 -13.51 0.97 22.27
C ASN A 103 -12.87 -0.42 22.16
N ARG A 104 -11.93 -0.75 23.07
CA ARG A 104 -11.23 -2.05 23.10
C ARG A 104 -12.12 -3.23 23.49
N SER A 105 -13.27 -2.98 24.10
CA SER A 105 -14.22 -4.03 24.47
C SER A 105 -15.02 -4.54 23.27
N LYS A 106 -15.05 -3.79 22.16
CA LYS A 106 -15.81 -4.15 20.97
C LYS A 106 -15.00 -5.03 20.01
N PRO A 107 -15.40 -6.27 19.72
CA PRO A 107 -14.67 -7.19 18.82
C PRO A 107 -14.47 -6.66 17.39
N GLU A 108 -15.39 -5.84 16.88
CA GLU A 108 -15.32 -5.18 15.57
C GLU A 108 -14.09 -4.27 15.40
N ASN A 109 -13.52 -3.79 16.52
CA ASN A 109 -12.34 -2.95 16.53
C ASN A 109 -11.01 -3.72 16.46
N TYR A 110 -11.09 -5.00 16.13
CA TYR A 110 -9.91 -5.85 15.93
C TYR A 110 -9.86 -6.37 14.50
N ARG A 111 -8.62 -6.63 14.03
CA ARG A 111 -8.36 -7.34 12.76
C ARG A 111 -8.04 -8.79 13.08
N PRO A 112 -8.64 -9.76 12.37
CA PRO A 112 -8.25 -11.17 12.49
C PRO A 112 -6.94 -11.40 11.71
N VAL A 113 -5.85 -11.67 12.40
CA VAL A 113 -4.59 -12.09 11.75
C VAL A 113 -4.45 -13.59 11.90
N SER A 114 -4.43 -14.31 10.78
CA SER A 114 -4.35 -15.76 10.72
C SER A 114 -2.91 -16.24 10.85
N LEU A 115 -2.64 -17.04 11.86
CA LEU A 115 -1.43 -17.85 11.95
C LEU A 115 -1.74 -19.21 11.31
N THR A 116 -1.06 -19.50 10.21
CA THR A 116 -1.18 -20.73 9.41
C THR A 116 0.14 -21.49 9.43
N SER A 117 0.14 -22.75 9.01
CA SER A 117 1.35 -23.60 8.91
C SER A 117 2.47 -22.87 8.14
N THR A 118 3.69 -22.90 8.71
CA THR A 118 4.86 -22.35 8.03
C THR A 118 5.24 -23.17 6.79
N THR A 119 5.07 -24.48 6.84
CA THR A 119 5.29 -25.37 5.69
C THR A 119 4.34 -25.04 4.55
N CYS A 120 3.05 -24.77 4.86
CA CYS A 120 2.08 -24.30 3.88
C CYS A 120 2.52 -22.98 3.24
N LYS A 121 3.00 -22.01 4.03
CA LYS A 121 3.49 -20.73 3.51
C LYS A 121 4.64 -20.88 2.52
N ILE A 122 5.51 -21.86 2.68
CA ILE A 122 6.58 -22.14 1.70
C ILE A 122 5.97 -22.57 0.36
N MET A 123 5.00 -23.48 0.38
CA MET A 123 4.28 -23.87 -0.83
C MET A 123 3.50 -22.70 -1.45
N GLU A 124 2.80 -21.93 -0.60
CA GLU A 124 2.14 -20.69 -1.04
C GLU A 124 3.10 -19.72 -1.72
N HIS A 125 4.35 -19.55 -1.23
CA HIS A 125 5.37 -18.69 -1.86
C HIS A 125 5.73 -19.17 -3.27
N ILE A 126 5.85 -20.46 -3.48
CA ILE A 126 6.17 -21.03 -4.79
C ILE A 126 5.01 -20.80 -5.76
N ILE A 127 3.78 -21.14 -5.34
CA ILE A 127 2.57 -20.92 -6.14
C ILE A 127 2.37 -19.42 -6.43
N HIS A 128 2.50 -18.56 -5.41
CA HIS A 128 2.42 -17.10 -5.56
C HIS A 128 3.39 -16.58 -6.60
N SER A 129 4.66 -16.98 -6.53
CA SER A 129 5.70 -16.52 -7.46
C SER A 129 5.39 -16.95 -8.89
N HIS A 130 4.87 -18.17 -9.06
CA HIS A 130 4.51 -18.71 -10.37
C HIS A 130 3.29 -17.99 -10.96
N VAL A 131 2.23 -17.79 -10.17
CA VAL A 131 1.01 -17.08 -10.59
C VAL A 131 1.33 -15.61 -10.88
N MET A 132 2.12 -14.93 -10.02
CA MET A 132 2.54 -13.54 -10.29
C MET A 132 3.36 -13.41 -11.56
N SER A 133 4.30 -14.34 -11.82
CA SER A 133 5.07 -14.35 -13.06
C SER A 133 4.18 -14.54 -14.29
N HIS A 134 3.12 -15.35 -14.18
CA HIS A 134 2.12 -15.49 -15.24
C HIS A 134 1.34 -14.18 -15.44
N PHE A 135 0.85 -13.56 -14.36
CA PHE A 135 0.12 -12.30 -14.41
C PHE A 135 0.96 -11.15 -15.00
N ASP A 136 2.24 -11.07 -14.64
CA ASP A 136 3.14 -10.04 -15.16
C ASP A 136 3.45 -10.25 -16.66
N ARG A 137 3.71 -11.51 -17.10
CA ARG A 137 3.97 -11.82 -18.52
C ARG A 137 2.77 -11.58 -19.42
N ALA A 138 1.58 -11.89 -18.92
CA ALA A 138 0.34 -11.73 -19.66
C ALA A 138 -0.34 -10.37 -19.46
N ASN A 139 0.29 -9.45 -18.70
CA ASN A 139 -0.25 -8.12 -18.37
C ASN A 139 -1.69 -8.18 -17.80
N ILE A 140 -1.98 -9.15 -16.95
CA ILE A 140 -3.34 -9.40 -16.44
C ILE A 140 -3.77 -8.34 -15.43
N LEU A 141 -2.86 -7.97 -14.50
CA LEU A 141 -3.21 -7.03 -13.43
C LEU A 141 -3.30 -5.60 -13.96
N SER A 142 -4.43 -4.97 -13.69
CA SER A 142 -4.71 -3.57 -14.06
C SER A 142 -3.63 -2.61 -13.56
N ASP A 143 -3.28 -1.63 -14.39
CA ASP A 143 -2.34 -0.56 -14.03
C ASP A 143 -2.88 0.39 -12.95
N SER A 144 -4.18 0.38 -12.73
CA SER A 144 -4.82 1.12 -11.64
C SER A 144 -4.46 0.56 -10.25
N GLN A 145 -4.04 -0.71 -10.15
CA GLN A 145 -3.73 -1.38 -8.89
C GLN A 145 -2.25 -1.21 -8.51
N HIS A 146 -2.00 -0.60 -7.35
CA HIS A 146 -0.66 -0.45 -6.79
C HIS A 146 -0.40 -1.31 -5.54
N GLY A 147 -1.46 -1.82 -4.88
CA GLY A 147 -1.31 -2.67 -3.71
C GLY A 147 -0.73 -4.04 -4.05
N PHE A 148 0.13 -4.57 -3.19
CA PHE A 148 0.73 -5.90 -3.29
C PHE A 148 1.43 -6.22 -4.63
N ARG A 149 1.85 -5.21 -5.37
CA ARG A 149 2.59 -5.38 -6.64
C ARG A 149 4.04 -4.97 -6.50
N LYS A 150 4.93 -5.73 -7.13
CA LYS A 150 6.36 -5.40 -7.22
C LYS A 150 6.55 -4.05 -7.93
N TYR A 151 7.49 -3.23 -7.45
CA TYR A 151 7.81 -1.91 -7.99
C TYR A 151 6.69 -0.86 -7.86
N ARG A 152 5.61 -1.16 -7.14
CA ARG A 152 4.52 -0.24 -6.81
C ARG A 152 4.40 -0.07 -5.29
N SER A 153 3.87 1.06 -4.84
CA SER A 153 3.73 1.39 -3.42
C SER A 153 2.62 2.42 -3.21
N CYS A 154 2.25 2.68 -1.95
CA CYS A 154 1.38 3.82 -1.61
C CYS A 154 1.91 5.13 -2.21
N GLU A 155 3.22 5.32 -2.19
CA GLU A 155 3.86 6.55 -2.66
C GLU A 155 3.75 6.69 -4.19
N THR A 156 3.96 5.60 -4.95
CA THR A 156 3.77 5.63 -6.43
C THR A 156 2.32 5.88 -6.81
N GLN A 157 1.36 5.31 -6.09
CA GLN A 157 -0.06 5.57 -6.29
C GLN A 157 -0.40 7.05 -6.02
N LEU A 158 0.06 7.57 -4.88
CA LEU A 158 -0.16 8.95 -4.49
C LEU A 158 0.47 9.94 -5.48
N ILE A 159 1.71 9.68 -5.93
CA ILE A 159 2.39 10.53 -6.92
C ILE A 159 1.53 10.65 -8.18
N GLN A 160 1.06 9.53 -8.73
CA GLN A 160 0.27 9.51 -9.95
C GLN A 160 -1.08 10.22 -9.76
N THR A 161 -1.80 9.87 -8.70
CA THR A 161 -3.14 10.42 -8.43
C THR A 161 -3.08 11.92 -8.15
N ILE A 162 -2.15 12.35 -7.28
CA ILE A 162 -2.03 13.77 -6.91
C ILE A 162 -1.47 14.61 -8.07
N HIS A 163 -0.57 14.05 -8.90
CA HIS A 163 -0.12 14.73 -10.11
C HIS A 163 -1.29 15.03 -11.06
N ASP A 164 -2.14 14.04 -11.33
CA ASP A 164 -3.33 14.19 -12.18
C ASP A 164 -4.27 15.27 -11.65
N ILE A 165 -4.57 15.23 -10.36
CA ILE A 165 -5.45 16.20 -9.71
C ILE A 165 -4.84 17.59 -9.71
N ALA A 166 -3.56 17.74 -9.33
CA ALA A 166 -2.87 19.01 -9.28
C ALA A 166 -2.77 19.67 -10.66
N LYS A 167 -2.55 18.87 -11.72
CA LYS A 167 -2.56 19.33 -13.10
C LYS A 167 -3.93 19.89 -13.50
N SER A 168 -5.01 19.18 -13.17
CA SER A 168 -6.37 19.64 -13.46
C SER A 168 -6.71 20.94 -12.71
N VAL A 169 -6.31 21.06 -11.45
CA VAL A 169 -6.49 22.31 -10.69
C VAL A 169 -5.67 23.46 -11.27
N ASN A 170 -4.46 23.17 -11.80
CA ASN A 170 -3.63 24.14 -12.54
C ASN A 170 -4.35 24.66 -13.79
N ASP A 171 -5.09 23.79 -14.45
CA ASP A 171 -5.87 24.14 -15.65
C ASP A 171 -7.23 24.75 -15.31
N LYS A 172 -7.44 25.12 -14.05
CA LYS A 172 -8.69 25.70 -13.50
C LYS A 172 -9.89 24.77 -13.66
N GLU A 173 -9.69 23.45 -13.58
CA GLU A 173 -10.73 22.44 -13.62
C GLU A 173 -11.22 22.10 -12.19
N GLN A 174 -12.43 21.58 -12.08
CA GLN A 174 -12.95 20.96 -10.87
C GLN A 174 -12.73 19.46 -10.95
N ILE A 175 -12.31 18.85 -9.85
CA ILE A 175 -12.24 17.40 -9.69
C ILE A 175 -13.21 17.00 -8.60
N ASP A 176 -14.15 16.12 -8.91
CA ASP A 176 -14.90 15.40 -7.90
C ASP A 176 -14.27 14.01 -7.72
N SER A 177 -13.94 13.71 -6.48
CA SER A 177 -13.27 12.46 -6.11
C SER A 177 -14.01 11.78 -4.98
N ILE A 178 -14.19 10.48 -5.12
CA ILE A 178 -14.95 9.64 -4.20
C ILE A 178 -14.01 8.57 -3.64
N LEU A 179 -13.81 8.61 -2.33
CA LEU A 179 -13.14 7.55 -1.61
C LEU A 179 -14.17 6.45 -1.33
N LEU A 180 -13.95 5.28 -1.89
CA LEU A 180 -14.80 4.11 -1.70
C LEU A 180 -14.18 3.20 -0.63
N ASP A 181 -14.99 2.74 0.31
CA ASP A 181 -14.60 1.80 1.39
C ASP A 181 -15.43 0.53 1.26
N PHE A 182 -14.79 -0.61 1.14
CA PHE A 182 -15.46 -1.90 1.16
C PHE A 182 -15.78 -2.37 2.57
N SER A 183 -16.93 -3.01 2.72
CA SER A 183 -17.32 -3.69 3.94
C SER A 183 -16.60 -5.03 4.04
N LYS A 184 -15.49 -5.12 4.82
CA LYS A 184 -14.76 -6.37 5.05
C LYS A 184 -14.30 -7.06 3.74
N ALA A 185 -13.63 -6.31 2.88
CA ALA A 185 -13.23 -6.73 1.53
C ALA A 185 -12.59 -8.13 1.47
N PHE A 186 -11.56 -8.40 2.28
CA PHE A 186 -10.86 -9.68 2.29
C PHE A 186 -11.73 -10.85 2.80
N ASP A 187 -12.67 -10.57 3.70
CA ASP A 187 -13.50 -11.60 4.34
C ASP A 187 -14.70 -11.99 3.46
N LYS A 188 -15.10 -11.13 2.50
CA LYS A 188 -16.28 -11.31 1.63
C LYS A 188 -16.00 -11.96 0.27
N VAL A 189 -14.75 -12.22 -0.09
CA VAL A 189 -14.39 -12.85 -1.37
C VAL A 189 -15.08 -14.20 -1.52
N GLY A 190 -15.98 -14.34 -2.48
CA GLY A 190 -16.68 -15.60 -2.77
C GLY A 190 -15.72 -16.61 -3.44
N HIS A 191 -15.52 -17.78 -2.81
CA HIS A 191 -14.54 -18.76 -3.29
C HIS A 191 -14.84 -19.21 -4.72
N ARG A 192 -16.09 -19.60 -5.02
CA ARG A 192 -16.50 -20.04 -6.37
C ARG A 192 -16.28 -18.94 -7.41
N LYS A 193 -16.70 -17.70 -7.12
CA LYS A 193 -16.52 -16.54 -8.00
C LYS A 193 -15.03 -16.22 -8.22
N LEU A 194 -14.19 -16.40 -7.20
CA LEU A 194 -12.74 -16.27 -7.32
C LEU A 194 -12.14 -17.31 -8.25
N ILE A 195 -12.52 -18.57 -8.11
CA ILE A 195 -12.04 -19.67 -8.98
C ILE A 195 -12.42 -19.40 -10.45
N LEU A 196 -13.62 -18.88 -10.71
CA LEU A 196 -14.03 -18.46 -12.05
C LEU A 196 -13.10 -17.39 -12.63
N LYS A 197 -12.77 -16.35 -11.84
CA LYS A 197 -11.82 -15.30 -12.28
C LYS A 197 -10.42 -15.84 -12.52
N LEU A 198 -9.92 -16.70 -11.64
CA LEU A 198 -8.60 -17.31 -11.82
C LEU A 198 -8.55 -18.14 -13.12
N LYS A 199 -9.61 -18.92 -13.40
CA LYS A 199 -9.73 -19.66 -14.66
C LYS A 199 -9.74 -18.74 -15.87
N HIS A 200 -10.49 -17.63 -15.81
CA HIS A 200 -10.51 -16.59 -16.86
C HIS A 200 -9.13 -15.99 -17.10
N TYR A 201 -8.32 -15.81 -16.04
CA TYR A 201 -6.93 -15.32 -16.13
C TYR A 201 -5.91 -16.39 -16.55
N GLY A 202 -6.37 -17.56 -17.02
CA GLY A 202 -5.52 -18.62 -17.53
C GLY A 202 -4.91 -19.53 -16.47
N ILE A 203 -5.30 -19.40 -15.20
CA ILE A 203 -4.92 -20.36 -14.15
C ILE A 203 -5.77 -21.60 -14.31
N ASN A 204 -5.15 -22.76 -14.47
CA ASN A 204 -5.85 -24.02 -14.72
C ASN A 204 -5.10 -25.23 -14.13
N GLY A 205 -5.64 -26.45 -14.34
CA GLY A 205 -5.03 -27.71 -13.93
C GLY A 205 -4.76 -27.80 -12.43
N ASP A 206 -3.66 -28.42 -12.09
CA ASP A 206 -3.27 -28.72 -10.70
C ASP A 206 -3.21 -27.48 -9.81
N ILE A 207 -2.74 -26.34 -10.36
CA ILE A 207 -2.63 -25.09 -9.62
C ILE A 207 -4.02 -24.56 -9.23
N LEU A 208 -4.97 -24.55 -10.17
CA LEU A 208 -6.33 -24.08 -9.89
C LEU A 208 -7.03 -25.02 -8.91
N ASN A 209 -6.88 -26.31 -9.07
CA ASN A 209 -7.45 -27.33 -8.19
C ASN A 209 -6.90 -27.18 -6.77
N TRP A 210 -5.59 -27.00 -6.64
CA TRP A 210 -4.94 -26.81 -5.35
C TRP A 210 -5.40 -25.51 -4.66
N ILE A 211 -5.49 -24.40 -5.38
CA ILE A 211 -6.00 -23.12 -4.83
C ILE A 211 -7.46 -23.27 -4.41
N SER A 212 -8.27 -23.97 -5.19
CA SER A 212 -9.66 -24.25 -4.84
C SER A 212 -9.75 -25.05 -3.54
N ASP A 213 -9.01 -26.13 -3.41
CA ASP A 213 -9.00 -26.97 -2.21
C ASP A 213 -8.41 -26.25 -0.99
N PHE A 214 -7.38 -25.41 -1.21
CA PHE A 214 -6.79 -24.57 -0.17
C PHE A 214 -7.80 -23.59 0.44
N LEU A 215 -8.78 -23.11 -0.31
CA LEU A 215 -9.81 -22.17 0.14
C LEU A 215 -11.00 -22.88 0.82
N HIS A 216 -11.29 -24.14 0.44
CA HIS A 216 -12.42 -24.90 0.95
C HIS A 216 -12.10 -25.65 2.25
N ASP A 217 -13.14 -25.96 3.02
CA ASP A 217 -13.07 -26.73 4.27
C ASP A 217 -12.08 -26.17 5.31
N ARG A 218 -11.87 -24.88 5.27
CA ARG A 218 -11.01 -24.20 6.24
C ARG A 218 -11.74 -24.01 7.56
N THR A 219 -10.94 -24.06 8.63
CA THR A 219 -11.42 -23.75 9.99
C THR A 219 -10.53 -22.74 10.67
N GLN A 220 -11.13 -21.95 11.56
CA GLN A 220 -10.42 -21.01 12.39
C GLN A 220 -10.82 -21.08 13.86
N ARG A 221 -9.88 -20.81 14.74
CA ARG A 221 -10.11 -20.55 16.17
C ARG A 221 -9.39 -19.29 16.60
N VAL A 222 -9.98 -18.55 17.54
CA VAL A 222 -9.36 -17.34 18.09
C VAL A 222 -8.65 -17.66 19.37
N VAL A 223 -7.40 -17.20 19.52
CA VAL A 223 -6.61 -17.37 20.76
C VAL A 223 -6.32 -16.00 21.36
N VAL A 224 -6.67 -15.84 22.64
CA VAL A 224 -6.41 -14.63 23.43
C VAL A 224 -5.83 -15.03 24.79
N ARG A 225 -4.63 -14.61 25.10
CA ARG A 225 -3.94 -14.88 26.37
C ARG A 225 -3.95 -16.38 26.75
N GLY A 226 -3.66 -17.25 25.76
CA GLY A 226 -3.62 -18.70 25.96
C GLY A 226 -4.98 -19.41 25.92
N THR A 227 -6.08 -18.68 25.97
CA THR A 227 -7.43 -19.27 25.88
C THR A 227 -7.90 -19.35 24.43
N SER A 228 -8.33 -20.54 23.99
CA SER A 228 -8.81 -20.82 22.64
C SER A 228 -10.34 -20.86 22.58
N SER A 229 -10.91 -20.30 21.51
CA SER A 229 -12.32 -20.53 21.17
C SER A 229 -12.55 -21.92 20.55
N LYS A 230 -13.82 -22.31 20.41
CA LYS A 230 -14.20 -23.41 19.52
C LYS A 230 -13.83 -23.07 18.06
N HIS A 231 -13.63 -24.11 17.24
CA HIS A 231 -13.43 -23.94 15.78
C HIS A 231 -14.71 -23.40 15.12
N SER A 232 -14.54 -22.58 14.10
CA SER A 232 -15.62 -22.11 13.21
C SER A 232 -15.17 -22.35 11.76
N ALA A 233 -16.10 -22.73 10.90
CA ALA A 233 -15.84 -22.84 9.47
C ALA A 233 -15.57 -21.47 8.85
N VAL A 234 -14.72 -21.42 7.83
CA VAL A 234 -14.42 -20.25 6.98
C VAL A 234 -15.04 -20.52 5.63
N ILE A 235 -16.19 -19.91 5.36
CA ILE A 235 -17.00 -20.18 4.17
C ILE A 235 -16.79 -19.17 3.04
N SER A 236 -16.10 -18.06 3.30
CA SER A 236 -15.73 -17.05 2.31
C SER A 236 -14.45 -16.36 2.72
N GLY A 237 -13.96 -15.50 1.85
CA GLY A 237 -12.79 -14.67 2.09
C GLY A 237 -11.47 -15.35 1.75
N VAL A 238 -10.44 -14.48 1.69
CA VAL A 238 -9.05 -14.91 1.57
C VAL A 238 -8.33 -14.66 2.89
N PRO A 239 -7.65 -15.66 3.48
CA PRO A 239 -7.17 -15.55 4.85
C PRO A 239 -6.12 -14.43 5.02
N GLN A 240 -6.37 -13.50 5.94
CA GLN A 240 -5.43 -12.43 6.27
C GLN A 240 -4.23 -12.97 7.03
N GLY A 241 -3.05 -12.99 6.41
CA GLY A 241 -1.80 -13.54 6.99
C GLY A 241 -1.24 -14.76 6.26
N THR A 242 -1.89 -15.23 5.20
CA THR A 242 -1.35 -16.16 4.21
C THR A 242 -0.57 -15.41 3.12
N VAL A 243 0.23 -16.13 2.35
CA VAL A 243 1.01 -15.54 1.25
C VAL A 243 0.15 -15.34 0.01
N LEU A 244 -0.77 -16.27 -0.26
CA LEU A 244 -1.66 -16.20 -1.41
C LEU A 244 -2.82 -15.22 -1.22
N GLY A 245 -3.27 -14.97 0.01
CA GLY A 245 -4.43 -14.12 0.28
C GLY A 245 -4.44 -12.78 -0.46
N PRO A 246 -3.37 -11.96 -0.37
CA PRO A 246 -3.28 -10.71 -1.09
C PRO A 246 -3.38 -10.86 -2.61
N LEU A 247 -2.69 -11.84 -3.20
CA LEU A 247 -2.71 -12.08 -4.64
C LEU A 247 -4.11 -12.48 -5.13
N LEU A 248 -4.77 -13.37 -4.40
CA LEU A 248 -6.13 -13.83 -4.70
C LEU A 248 -7.13 -12.68 -4.61
N PHE A 249 -6.95 -11.79 -3.64
CA PHE A 249 -7.75 -10.57 -3.54
C PHE A 249 -7.52 -9.64 -4.74
N LEU A 250 -6.26 -9.42 -5.17
CA LEU A 250 -5.98 -8.62 -6.37
C LEU A 250 -6.64 -9.22 -7.61
N ALA A 251 -6.55 -10.54 -7.80
CA ALA A 251 -7.21 -11.23 -8.92
C ALA A 251 -8.73 -11.03 -8.87
N TYR A 252 -9.31 -11.00 -7.66
CA TYR A 252 -10.76 -10.85 -7.49
C TYR A 252 -11.29 -9.48 -7.91
N ILE A 253 -10.58 -8.41 -7.59
CA ILE A 253 -11.04 -7.03 -7.88
C ILE A 253 -10.45 -6.45 -9.17
N ASN A 254 -9.67 -7.22 -9.92
CA ASN A 254 -8.87 -6.76 -11.05
C ASN A 254 -9.66 -6.14 -12.20
N ASP A 255 -10.88 -6.59 -12.44
CA ASP A 255 -11.78 -6.12 -13.50
C ASP A 255 -12.57 -4.85 -13.11
N MET A 256 -12.60 -4.49 -11.82
CA MET A 256 -13.35 -3.33 -11.31
C MET A 256 -13.03 -2.01 -12.05
N PRO A 257 -11.76 -1.68 -12.39
CA PRO A 257 -11.46 -0.47 -13.15
C PRO A 257 -12.02 -0.44 -14.56
N LEU A 258 -12.37 -1.59 -15.15
CA LEU A 258 -12.95 -1.67 -16.50
C LEU A 258 -14.42 -1.25 -16.54
N GLU A 259 -15.09 -1.23 -15.39
CA GLU A 259 -16.50 -0.85 -15.31
C GLU A 259 -16.71 0.67 -15.33
N ALA A 260 -15.69 1.47 -15.07
CA ALA A 260 -15.80 2.91 -14.94
C ALA A 260 -15.04 3.64 -16.04
N ASP A 261 -15.67 4.65 -16.66
CA ASP A 261 -15.02 5.59 -17.59
C ASP A 261 -14.22 6.67 -16.83
N SER A 262 -14.58 6.90 -15.57
CA SER A 262 -13.82 7.76 -14.65
C SER A 262 -12.55 7.05 -14.18
N LYS A 263 -11.52 7.81 -13.80
CA LYS A 263 -10.28 7.23 -13.29
C LYS A 263 -10.50 6.56 -11.95
N LEU A 264 -10.13 5.30 -11.86
CA LEU A 264 -10.17 4.51 -10.62
C LEU A 264 -8.75 4.11 -10.22
N ALA A 265 -8.31 4.56 -9.06
CA ALA A 265 -7.02 4.23 -8.48
C ALA A 265 -7.22 3.24 -7.32
N LEU A 266 -6.49 2.12 -7.33
CA LEU A 266 -6.65 1.01 -6.38
C LEU A 266 -5.36 0.78 -5.58
N PHE A 267 -5.51 0.61 -4.28
CA PHE A 267 -4.46 0.10 -3.41
C PHE A 267 -5.03 -0.99 -2.50
N ALA A 268 -5.00 -2.22 -2.96
CA ALA A 268 -5.79 -3.32 -2.42
C ALA A 268 -7.27 -2.93 -2.37
N ASP A 269 -7.89 -2.93 -1.19
CA ASP A 269 -9.28 -2.54 -0.94
C ASP A 269 -9.52 -1.02 -0.93
N ASP A 270 -8.48 -0.19 -0.73
CA ASP A 270 -8.62 1.26 -0.81
C ASP A 270 -8.84 1.69 -2.27
N SER A 271 -10.03 2.20 -2.59
CA SER A 271 -10.45 2.59 -3.94
C SER A 271 -10.73 4.09 -4.01
N TYR A 272 -10.20 4.75 -5.04
CA TYR A 272 -10.31 6.20 -5.23
C TYR A 272 -10.77 6.50 -6.65
N LEU A 273 -12.06 6.81 -6.79
CA LEU A 273 -12.70 7.17 -8.06
C LEU A 273 -12.68 8.69 -8.24
N TYR A 274 -12.22 9.20 -9.39
CA TYR A 274 -12.19 10.64 -9.61
C TYR A 274 -12.38 10.99 -11.08
N ARG A 275 -13.02 12.18 -11.30
CA ARG A 275 -13.32 12.72 -12.64
C ARG A 275 -13.18 14.23 -12.67
N LYS A 276 -12.76 14.75 -13.81
CA LYS A 276 -12.83 16.18 -14.12
C LYS A 276 -14.29 16.57 -14.36
N ILE A 277 -14.75 17.64 -13.71
CA ILE A 277 -16.12 18.16 -13.84
C ILE A 277 -16.05 19.52 -14.51
N MET A 278 -16.30 19.54 -15.82
CA MET A 278 -16.38 20.74 -16.63
C MET A 278 -17.82 21.17 -16.90
N SER A 279 -18.72 20.21 -16.90
CA SER A 279 -20.16 20.38 -17.15
C SER A 279 -21.00 19.48 -16.23
N PRO A 280 -22.30 19.73 -16.07
CA PRO A 280 -23.21 18.82 -15.36
C PRO A 280 -23.18 17.38 -15.91
N LYS A 281 -22.98 17.21 -17.23
CA LYS A 281 -22.87 15.89 -17.86
C LYS A 281 -21.69 15.07 -17.32
N ASP A 282 -20.59 15.72 -16.93
CA ASP A 282 -19.45 15.04 -16.34
C ASP A 282 -19.77 14.50 -14.94
N ALA A 283 -20.57 15.25 -14.17
CA ALA A 283 -21.07 14.79 -12.88
C ALA A 283 -22.06 13.63 -13.02
N GLU A 284 -22.95 13.70 -14.00
CA GLU A 284 -23.85 12.59 -14.35
C GLU A 284 -23.07 11.33 -14.75
N GLN A 285 -21.97 11.50 -15.51
CA GLN A 285 -21.11 10.37 -15.89
C GLN A 285 -20.44 9.76 -14.66
N LEU A 286 -19.96 10.57 -13.71
CA LEU A 286 -19.39 10.05 -12.47
C LEU A 286 -20.42 9.26 -11.65
N GLN A 287 -21.70 9.73 -11.62
CA GLN A 287 -22.78 8.96 -10.99
C GLN A 287 -23.08 7.66 -11.74
N LYS A 288 -23.07 7.68 -13.08
CA LYS A 288 -23.24 6.45 -13.88
C LYS A 288 -22.14 5.43 -13.59
N ASP A 289 -20.91 5.89 -13.45
CA ASP A 289 -19.78 5.02 -13.10
C ASP A 289 -19.94 4.42 -11.71
N LEU A 290 -20.41 5.20 -10.72
CA LEU A 290 -20.78 4.68 -9.41
C LEU A 290 -21.85 3.59 -9.50
N ASN A 291 -22.89 3.81 -10.31
CA ASN A 291 -23.95 2.84 -10.48
C ASN A 291 -23.44 1.54 -11.14
N LYS A 292 -22.52 1.65 -12.12
CA LYS A 292 -21.85 0.47 -12.70
C LYS A 292 -21.02 -0.28 -11.66
N LEU A 293 -20.33 0.43 -10.77
CA LEU A 293 -19.57 -0.18 -9.67
C LEU A 293 -20.49 -0.88 -8.65
N VAL A 294 -21.69 -0.36 -8.41
CA VAL A 294 -22.71 -1.04 -7.57
C VAL A 294 -23.19 -2.34 -8.26
N VAL A 295 -23.39 -2.33 -9.57
CA VAL A 295 -23.74 -3.55 -10.32
C VAL A 295 -22.59 -4.57 -10.25
N TRP A 296 -21.33 -4.11 -10.40
CA TRP A 296 -20.14 -4.95 -10.24
C TRP A 296 -20.06 -5.57 -8.84
N GLU A 297 -20.30 -4.79 -7.81
CA GLU A 297 -20.35 -5.23 -6.42
C GLU A 297 -21.36 -6.36 -6.20
N GLN A 298 -22.58 -6.20 -6.72
CA GLN A 298 -23.63 -7.22 -6.65
C GLN A 298 -23.24 -8.50 -7.41
N LYS A 299 -22.71 -8.34 -8.63
CA LYS A 299 -22.21 -9.45 -9.46
C LYS A 299 -21.16 -10.29 -8.73
N TRP A 300 -20.25 -9.64 -8.00
CA TRP A 300 -19.13 -10.29 -7.33
C TRP A 300 -19.34 -10.50 -5.83
N SER A 301 -20.54 -10.26 -5.29
CA SER A 301 -20.86 -10.39 -3.85
C SER A 301 -19.89 -9.61 -2.95
N MET A 302 -19.44 -8.46 -3.44
CA MET A 302 -18.73 -7.47 -2.65
C MET A 302 -19.75 -6.45 -2.11
N GLU A 303 -19.33 -5.55 -1.23
CA GLU A 303 -20.23 -4.53 -0.70
C GLU A 303 -19.44 -3.27 -0.32
N PHE A 304 -19.83 -2.12 -0.89
CA PHE A 304 -19.35 -0.83 -0.41
C PHE A 304 -20.05 -0.47 0.91
N HIS A 305 -19.42 0.37 1.70
CA HIS A 305 -19.98 0.90 2.94
C HIS A 305 -20.30 2.39 2.75
N PRO A 306 -21.54 2.75 2.37
CA PRO A 306 -21.88 4.13 1.97
C PRO A 306 -21.50 5.19 3.01
N GLU A 307 -21.74 4.90 4.31
CA GLU A 307 -21.42 5.83 5.41
C GLU A 307 -19.91 6.15 5.52
N LYS A 308 -19.05 5.27 5.04
CA LYS A 308 -17.60 5.49 5.05
C LYS A 308 -17.08 6.09 3.75
N CYS A 309 -17.84 5.97 2.67
CA CYS A 309 -17.50 6.62 1.42
C CYS A 309 -17.55 8.14 1.60
N LYS A 310 -16.63 8.87 0.96
CA LYS A 310 -16.53 10.33 1.12
C LYS A 310 -16.33 10.99 -0.23
N LEU A 311 -17.07 12.06 -0.47
CA LEU A 311 -16.88 12.95 -1.61
C LEU A 311 -15.93 14.09 -1.21
N LEU A 312 -14.79 14.17 -1.86
CA LEU A 312 -13.87 15.30 -1.75
C LEU A 312 -13.85 16.05 -3.09
N ARG A 313 -14.43 17.25 -3.11
CA ARG A 313 -14.40 18.14 -4.26
C ARG A 313 -13.19 19.04 -4.21
N ILE A 314 -12.34 18.96 -5.22
CA ILE A 314 -11.08 19.70 -5.29
C ILE A 314 -11.16 20.71 -6.43
N THR A 315 -11.11 22.00 -6.11
CA THR A 315 -11.17 23.08 -7.10
C THR A 315 -10.77 24.43 -6.52
N ASN A 316 -10.24 25.28 -7.37
CA ASN A 316 -10.00 26.71 -7.10
C ASN A 316 -10.99 27.62 -7.84
N LYS A 317 -12.03 27.04 -8.47
CA LYS A 317 -13.07 27.84 -9.15
C LYS A 317 -13.96 28.57 -8.15
N ARG A 318 -14.40 29.78 -8.51
CA ARG A 318 -15.43 30.51 -7.76
C ARG A 318 -16.83 29.93 -8.02
N LYS A 319 -17.12 29.57 -9.29
CA LYS A 319 -18.36 28.90 -9.68
C LYS A 319 -18.10 27.40 -9.77
N ILE A 320 -18.66 26.64 -8.86
CA ILE A 320 -18.54 25.20 -8.79
C ILE A 320 -19.81 24.54 -9.32
N ILE A 321 -19.69 23.35 -9.89
CA ILE A 321 -20.80 22.48 -10.21
C ILE A 321 -21.05 21.64 -8.95
N ASP A 322 -22.11 21.98 -8.20
CA ASP A 322 -22.40 21.32 -6.92
C ASP A 322 -23.43 20.21 -7.16
N THR A 323 -22.95 18.98 -7.24
CA THR A 323 -23.77 17.78 -7.44
C THR A 323 -23.58 16.85 -6.25
N CYS A 324 -24.65 16.20 -5.81
CA CYS A 324 -24.63 15.12 -4.84
C CYS A 324 -24.49 13.78 -5.57
N TYR A 325 -23.74 12.86 -4.99
CA TYR A 325 -23.57 11.50 -5.50
C TYR A 325 -24.15 10.49 -4.53
N GLN A 326 -24.65 9.36 -5.03
CA GLN A 326 -25.33 8.35 -4.24
C GLN A 326 -24.75 6.95 -4.49
N ILE A 327 -24.72 6.14 -3.43
CA ILE A 327 -24.46 4.69 -3.47
C ILE A 327 -25.59 4.00 -2.70
N HIS A 328 -26.23 2.99 -3.27
CA HIS A 328 -27.39 2.29 -2.66
C HIS A 328 -28.55 3.24 -2.26
N GLY A 329 -28.76 4.31 -3.03
CA GLY A 329 -29.77 5.33 -2.71
C GLY A 329 -29.40 6.25 -1.53
N GLN A 330 -28.23 6.09 -0.93
CA GLN A 330 -27.73 6.95 0.14
C GLN A 330 -26.76 8.00 -0.43
N GLU A 331 -26.92 9.25 -0.02
CA GLU A 331 -26.03 10.33 -0.42
C GLU A 331 -24.65 10.16 0.24
N ILE A 332 -23.60 10.31 -0.57
CA ILE A 332 -22.22 10.27 -0.10
C ILE A 332 -21.89 11.58 0.61
N GLU A 333 -21.39 11.49 1.83
CA GLU A 333 -21.02 12.66 2.62
C GLU A 333 -19.93 13.49 1.92
N LYS A 334 -20.24 14.75 1.65
CA LYS A 334 -19.29 15.74 1.14
C LYS A 334 -18.41 16.24 2.28
N VAL A 335 -17.10 16.16 2.10
CA VAL A 335 -16.11 16.55 3.11
C VAL A 335 -15.09 17.53 2.55
N ASP A 336 -14.58 18.42 3.40
CA ASP A 336 -13.48 19.33 3.04
C ASP A 336 -12.10 18.67 3.14
N LYS A 337 -12.01 17.54 3.83
CA LYS A 337 -10.76 16.81 4.10
C LYS A 337 -11.05 15.31 4.15
N ALA A 338 -10.21 14.53 3.50
CA ALA A 338 -10.28 13.08 3.54
C ALA A 338 -8.89 12.46 3.73
N LYS A 339 -8.84 11.28 4.32
CA LYS A 339 -7.59 10.53 4.47
C LYS A 339 -7.49 9.50 3.36
N TYR A 340 -6.44 9.58 2.55
CA TYR A 340 -6.14 8.63 1.49
C TYR A 340 -4.71 8.13 1.61
N LEU A 341 -4.50 6.82 1.69
CA LEU A 341 -3.20 6.15 1.83
C LEU A 341 -2.26 6.83 2.84
N GLY A 342 -2.80 7.22 4.00
CA GLY A 342 -2.02 7.84 5.06
C GLY A 342 -1.88 9.37 4.98
N LEU A 343 -2.16 10.00 3.84
CA LEU A 343 -2.16 11.46 3.69
C LEU A 343 -3.53 12.06 4.00
N THR A 344 -3.55 13.29 4.52
CA THR A 344 -4.78 14.08 4.65
C THR A 344 -4.88 15.00 3.43
N LEU A 345 -5.77 14.67 2.50
CA LEU A 345 -6.09 15.51 1.35
C LEU A 345 -7.12 16.57 1.76
N GLN A 346 -7.01 17.76 1.17
CA GLN A 346 -7.92 18.88 1.37
C GLN A 346 -8.46 19.36 0.02
N LYS A 347 -9.63 19.99 0.04
CA LYS A 347 -10.28 20.56 -1.16
C LYS A 347 -9.45 21.56 -1.93
N ASP A 348 -8.46 22.18 -1.27
CA ASP A 348 -7.54 23.14 -1.84
C ASP A 348 -6.16 22.55 -2.20
N LEU A 349 -5.94 21.23 -2.00
CA LEU A 349 -4.66 20.54 -2.14
C LEU A 349 -3.50 21.16 -1.34
N LEU A 350 -3.78 21.96 -0.34
CA LEU A 350 -2.76 22.47 0.57
C LEU A 350 -2.44 21.43 1.65
N TRP A 351 -1.18 21.40 2.06
CA TRP A 351 -0.68 20.39 3.01
C TRP A 351 -0.70 20.85 4.48
N ASN A 352 -1.32 22.00 4.78
CA ASN A 352 -1.32 22.59 6.12
C ASN A 352 -1.87 21.64 7.19
N THR A 353 -3.01 21.01 6.92
CA THR A 353 -3.63 20.07 7.87
C THR A 353 -2.81 18.81 7.98
N HIS A 354 -2.34 18.24 6.86
CA HIS A 354 -1.50 17.03 6.87
C HIS A 354 -0.23 17.26 7.70
N ILE A 355 0.52 18.33 7.42
CA ILE A 355 1.76 18.66 8.14
C ILE A 355 1.49 18.90 9.62
N SER A 356 0.39 19.58 9.96
CA SER A 356 0.01 19.78 11.37
C SER A 356 -0.24 18.45 12.07
N ASN A 357 -0.95 17.53 11.43
CA ASN A 357 -1.27 16.21 11.98
C ASN A 357 -0.01 15.35 12.19
N ILE A 358 0.90 15.30 11.20
CA ILE A 358 2.14 14.50 11.33
C ILE A 358 3.08 15.11 12.38
N CYS A 359 3.19 16.43 12.46
CA CYS A 359 3.98 17.10 13.49
C CYS A 359 3.40 16.84 14.89
N ALA A 360 2.08 16.90 15.07
CA ALA A 360 1.42 16.58 16.33
C ALA A 360 1.68 15.12 16.73
N LYS A 361 1.49 14.17 15.79
CA LYS A 361 1.76 12.74 16.02
C LYS A 361 3.23 12.50 16.40
N ALA A 362 4.17 13.09 15.68
CA ALA A 362 5.60 12.98 15.96
C ALA A 362 5.97 13.55 17.35
N ASN A 363 5.39 14.71 17.74
CA ASN A 363 5.58 15.28 19.06
C ASN A 363 4.97 14.40 20.17
N ASN A 364 3.80 13.81 19.96
CA ASN A 364 3.20 12.87 20.92
C ASN A 364 4.10 11.66 21.14
N THR A 365 4.67 11.11 20.06
CA THR A 365 5.66 10.02 20.15
C THR A 365 6.91 10.47 20.90
N ARG A 366 7.42 11.68 20.62
CA ARG A 366 8.57 12.26 21.34
C ARG A 366 8.29 12.40 22.83
N PHE A 367 7.14 12.93 23.22
CA PHE A 367 6.75 13.06 24.64
C PHE A 367 6.62 11.69 25.32
N PHE A 368 6.06 10.70 24.62
CA PHE A 368 6.01 9.33 25.15
C PHE A 368 7.42 8.77 25.40
N LEU A 369 8.31 8.86 24.41
CA LEU A 369 9.69 8.41 24.56
C LEU A 369 10.45 9.18 25.63
N GLN A 370 10.24 10.49 25.73
CA GLN A 370 10.88 11.34 26.75
C GLN A 370 10.52 10.90 28.18
N ARG A 371 9.26 10.52 28.41
CA ARG A 371 8.82 10.02 29.74
C ARG A 371 9.39 8.63 30.06
N ASN A 372 9.54 7.77 29.05
CA ASN A 372 9.95 6.38 29.27
C ASN A 372 11.47 6.17 29.18
N LEU A 373 12.20 7.09 28.57
CA LEU A 373 13.65 6.99 28.34
C LEU A 373 14.45 8.01 29.16
N VAL A 374 14.03 8.32 30.37
CA VAL A 374 14.65 9.35 31.24
C VAL A 374 16.14 9.02 31.52
N LYS A 375 16.43 7.76 31.84
CA LYS A 375 17.77 7.29 32.21
C LYS A 375 18.60 6.81 31.01
N SER A 376 18.07 6.86 29.77
CA SER A 376 18.80 6.38 28.59
C SER A 376 19.89 7.37 28.14
N ASN A 377 20.93 6.85 27.49
CA ASN A 377 22.00 7.64 26.91
C ASN A 377 21.55 8.35 25.61
N PRO A 378 22.29 9.37 25.14
CA PRO A 378 21.98 10.09 23.91
C PRO A 378 21.92 9.18 22.67
N GLU A 379 22.75 8.17 22.58
CA GLU A 379 22.80 7.25 21.44
C GLU A 379 21.48 6.45 21.31
N MET A 380 20.97 5.91 22.42
CA MET A 380 19.70 5.21 22.43
C MET A 380 18.54 6.14 22.05
N ARG A 381 18.50 7.36 22.59
CA ARG A 381 17.49 8.36 22.23
C ARG A 381 17.55 8.73 20.77
N LEU A 382 18.77 8.84 20.20
CA LEU A 382 18.97 9.09 18.78
C LEU A 382 18.45 7.94 17.91
N LYS A 383 18.71 6.69 18.29
CA LYS A 383 18.15 5.50 17.64
C LYS A 383 16.60 5.54 17.69
N CYS A 384 16.03 5.84 18.84
CA CYS A 384 14.58 5.97 18.98
C CYS A 384 13.99 7.10 18.13
N PHE A 385 14.67 8.25 18.01
CA PHE A 385 14.26 9.31 17.08
C PHE A 385 14.25 8.81 15.64
N LYS A 386 15.33 8.16 15.20
CA LYS A 386 15.47 7.63 13.82
C LYS A 386 14.40 6.57 13.49
N ILE A 387 13.98 5.77 14.47
CA ILE A 387 13.04 4.64 14.27
C ILE A 387 11.58 5.06 14.43
N PHE A 388 11.23 5.86 15.44
CA PHE A 388 9.83 6.11 15.83
C PHE A 388 9.31 7.51 15.48
N ILE A 389 10.17 8.53 15.45
CA ILE A 389 9.73 9.92 15.24
C ILE A 389 9.91 10.33 13.78
N ARG A 390 11.13 10.18 13.26
CA ARG A 390 11.50 10.63 11.91
C ARG A 390 10.65 10.00 10.80
N PRO A 391 10.33 8.68 10.80
CA PRO A 391 9.50 8.09 9.75
C PRO A 391 8.10 8.69 9.66
N THR A 392 7.55 9.17 10.77
CA THR A 392 6.25 9.88 10.75
C THR A 392 6.31 11.20 9.98
N LEU A 393 7.48 11.86 9.96
CA LEU A 393 7.71 13.13 9.27
C LEU A 393 8.20 12.95 7.82
N GLU A 394 8.50 11.72 7.40
CA GLU A 394 9.07 11.43 6.08
C GLU A 394 8.17 10.54 5.21
N TYR A 395 7.15 9.89 5.78
CA TYR A 395 6.26 9.00 5.03
C TYR A 395 5.62 9.72 3.84
N ALA A 396 5.82 9.18 2.63
CA ALA A 396 5.33 9.71 1.36
C ALA A 396 5.64 11.20 1.12
N SER A 397 6.77 11.68 1.67
CA SER A 397 7.14 13.10 1.63
C SER A 397 7.42 13.61 0.22
N THR A 398 7.69 12.75 -0.73
CA THR A 398 7.81 13.09 -2.15
C THR A 398 6.53 13.72 -2.71
N VAL A 399 5.37 13.36 -2.16
CA VAL A 399 4.06 13.83 -2.60
C VAL A 399 3.68 15.17 -1.98
N TRP A 400 3.91 15.33 -0.66
CA TRP A 400 3.39 16.45 0.12
C TRP A 400 4.46 17.46 0.55
N ASP A 401 5.69 17.34 0.08
CA ASP A 401 6.74 18.30 0.44
C ASP A 401 6.26 19.75 0.26
N PRO A 402 6.34 20.61 1.30
CA PRO A 402 5.86 21.98 1.23
C PRO A 402 6.87 22.90 0.50
N ALA A 403 7.29 22.49 -0.71
CA ALA A 403 8.17 23.31 -1.54
C ALA A 403 7.60 24.72 -1.68
N GLY A 404 8.44 25.73 -1.49
CA GLY A 404 8.02 27.14 -1.55
C GLY A 404 7.19 27.65 -0.36
N ASN A 405 7.03 26.88 0.72
CA ASN A 405 6.37 27.31 1.95
C ASN A 405 7.29 27.19 3.17
N GLU A 406 8.04 28.24 3.46
CA GLU A 406 9.05 28.25 4.54
C GLU A 406 8.43 28.05 5.93
N THR A 407 7.22 28.55 6.16
CA THR A 407 6.51 28.38 7.44
C THR A 407 6.25 26.91 7.73
N LEU A 408 5.79 26.15 6.74
CA LEU A 408 5.53 24.71 6.88
C LEU A 408 6.83 23.92 7.00
N LYS A 409 7.87 24.28 6.23
CA LYS A 409 9.20 23.69 6.38
C LYS A 409 9.74 23.90 7.79
N ALA A 410 9.69 25.15 8.30
CA ALA A 410 10.12 25.47 9.65
C ALA A 410 9.35 24.69 10.73
N LYS A 411 8.04 24.47 10.53
CA LYS A 411 7.19 23.69 11.44
C LYS A 411 7.67 22.23 11.55
N ILE A 412 8.05 21.61 10.44
CA ILE A 412 8.58 20.24 10.41
C ILE A 412 9.96 20.19 11.07
N GLU A 413 10.85 21.12 10.71
CA GLU A 413 12.19 21.23 11.29
C GLU A 413 12.16 21.46 12.82
N MET A 414 11.15 22.18 13.31
CA MET A 414 10.99 22.42 14.75
C MET A 414 10.82 21.11 15.54
N VAL A 415 10.19 20.07 14.96
CA VAL A 415 10.06 18.75 15.60
C VAL A 415 11.45 18.11 15.76
N GLN A 416 12.30 18.17 14.73
CA GLN A 416 13.67 17.67 14.80
C GLN A 416 14.51 18.46 15.82
N ARG A 417 14.43 19.80 15.82
CA ARG A 417 15.13 20.65 16.78
C ARG A 417 14.75 20.33 18.22
N LYS A 418 13.46 20.19 18.51
CA LYS A 418 12.96 19.77 19.83
C LYS A 418 13.41 18.36 20.21
N SER A 419 13.48 17.44 19.25
CA SER A 419 13.97 16.09 19.48
C SER A 419 15.47 16.07 19.79
N LEU A 420 16.28 16.88 19.10
CA LEU A 420 17.71 17.02 19.36
C LEU A 420 17.99 17.56 20.77
N ARG A 421 17.22 18.56 21.22
CA ARG A 421 17.31 19.07 22.60
C ARG A 421 17.02 17.98 23.64
N TRP A 422 16.02 17.14 23.40
CA TRP A 422 15.71 15.99 24.24
C TRP A 422 16.83 14.92 24.20
N ILE A 423 17.34 14.60 23.02
CA ILE A 423 18.38 13.58 22.84
C ILE A 423 19.61 13.93 23.68
N TYR A 424 20.07 15.15 23.62
CA TYR A 424 21.27 15.62 24.33
C TYR A 424 21.02 16.28 25.68
N SER A 425 19.76 16.26 26.16
CA SER A 425 19.34 16.93 27.41
C SER A 425 19.80 18.41 27.48
N SER A 426 19.81 19.08 26.33
CA SER A 426 20.35 20.45 26.16
C SER A 426 19.21 21.43 25.95
N TRP A 427 18.75 22.07 27.03
CA TRP A 427 17.61 23.00 27.02
C TRP A 427 18.02 24.46 27.05
N GLN A 428 19.31 24.74 27.23
CA GLN A 428 19.84 26.09 27.26
C GLN A 428 19.67 26.77 25.91
N GLN A 429 19.26 28.03 25.90
CA GLN A 429 19.06 28.83 24.66
C GLN A 429 20.38 29.09 23.94
N THR A 430 21.50 29.13 24.65
CA THR A 430 22.86 29.31 24.13
C THR A 430 23.33 28.19 23.21
N VAL A 431 22.75 26.97 23.34
CA VAL A 431 23.13 25.85 22.49
C VAL A 431 22.37 25.87 21.19
N SER A 432 23.05 26.10 20.09
CA SER A 432 22.46 26.11 18.74
C SER A 432 21.91 24.75 18.35
N PRO A 433 20.64 24.66 17.86
CA PRO A 433 20.10 23.45 17.28
C PRO A 433 20.91 22.90 16.10
N THR A 434 21.57 23.77 15.35
CA THR A 434 22.46 23.38 14.24
C THR A 434 23.69 22.63 14.74
N MET A 435 24.26 23.06 15.87
CA MET A 435 25.39 22.36 16.50
C MET A 435 24.96 20.97 16.99
N LEU A 436 23.78 20.86 17.63
CA LEU A 436 23.25 19.57 18.05
C LEU A 436 22.97 18.64 16.84
N ARG A 437 22.49 19.19 15.72
CA ARG A 437 22.24 18.43 14.49
C ARG A 437 23.55 17.88 13.90
N ARG A 438 24.61 18.71 13.84
CA ARG A 438 25.94 18.28 13.38
C ARG A 438 26.51 17.19 14.31
N LYS A 439 26.40 17.37 15.63
CA LYS A 439 26.82 16.37 16.62
C LYS A 439 26.11 15.03 16.46
N ALA A 440 24.82 15.05 16.03
CA ALA A 440 24.01 13.85 15.78
C ALA A 440 24.27 13.23 14.41
N ASP A 441 25.08 13.85 13.57
CA ASP A 441 25.28 13.48 12.16
C ASP A 441 23.92 13.32 11.45
N LEU A 442 23.09 14.37 11.50
CA LEU A 442 21.79 14.41 10.87
C LEU A 442 21.71 15.51 9.82
N GLU A 443 21.15 15.17 8.68
CA GLU A 443 20.69 16.17 7.70
C GLU A 443 19.46 16.92 8.21
N THR A 444 19.13 18.06 7.61
CA THR A 444 17.83 18.68 7.81
C THR A 444 16.74 17.79 7.19
N LEU A 445 15.52 17.87 7.72
CA LEU A 445 14.40 17.13 7.12
C LEU A 445 14.06 17.67 5.72
N ASN A 446 14.36 18.94 5.44
CA ASN A 446 14.22 19.49 4.09
C ASN A 446 15.20 18.86 3.09
N GLU A 447 16.49 18.79 3.42
CA GLU A 447 17.50 18.11 2.58
C GLU A 447 17.10 16.66 2.28
N ARG A 448 16.62 15.96 3.30
CA ARG A 448 16.18 14.56 3.15
C ARG A 448 14.98 14.43 2.21
N ARG A 449 13.98 15.33 2.31
CA ARG A 449 12.83 15.34 1.40
C ARG A 449 13.24 15.63 -0.03
N CYS A 450 14.10 16.62 -0.24
CA CYS A 450 14.66 16.93 -1.57
C CYS A 450 15.38 15.70 -2.16
N LYS A 451 16.29 15.07 -1.38
CA LYS A 451 16.99 13.83 -1.80
C LYS A 451 16.00 12.69 -2.12
N ALA A 452 14.97 12.49 -1.29
CA ALA A 452 13.94 11.47 -1.52
C ALA A 452 13.18 11.71 -2.85
N ARG A 453 12.85 12.96 -3.18
CA ARG A 453 12.19 13.31 -4.45
C ARG A 453 13.07 13.00 -5.64
N VAL A 454 14.34 13.41 -5.60
CA VAL A 454 15.30 13.16 -6.67
C VAL A 454 15.52 11.64 -6.87
N LYS A 455 15.68 10.89 -5.78
CA LYS A 455 15.78 9.42 -5.82
C LYS A 455 14.54 8.77 -6.42
N MET A 456 13.36 9.21 -6.02
CA MET A 456 12.10 8.70 -6.57
C MET A 456 11.98 8.99 -8.07
N LEU A 457 12.38 10.18 -8.54
CA LEU A 457 12.39 10.52 -9.95
C LEU A 457 13.36 9.63 -10.74
N HIS A 458 14.54 9.35 -10.19
CA HIS A 458 15.50 8.39 -10.75
C HIS A 458 14.88 7.00 -10.90
N GLU A 459 14.28 6.48 -9.82
CA GLU A 459 13.62 5.17 -9.83
C GLU A 459 12.48 5.08 -10.86
N ILE A 460 11.69 6.14 -11.03
CA ILE A 460 10.62 6.19 -12.04
C ILE A 460 11.22 6.24 -13.46
N TYR A 461 12.23 7.08 -13.68
CA TYR A 461 12.83 7.27 -14.99
C TYR A 461 13.54 6.00 -15.48
N TYR A 462 14.38 5.39 -14.65
CA TYR A 462 15.10 4.16 -14.98
C TYR A 462 14.30 2.86 -14.75
N SER A 463 12.98 2.97 -14.51
CA SER A 463 12.03 1.84 -14.47
C SER A 463 12.13 0.90 -13.28
N THR A 464 12.75 1.31 -12.20
CA THR A 464 12.69 0.57 -10.94
C THR A 464 11.38 0.79 -10.18
N LYS A 465 10.57 1.78 -10.62
CA LYS A 465 9.19 2.01 -10.14
C LYS A 465 8.23 2.09 -11.32
N GLN A 466 7.11 1.40 -11.21
CA GLN A 466 6.06 1.39 -12.24
C GLN A 466 5.06 2.52 -11.99
N VAL A 467 5.31 3.65 -12.59
CA VAL A 467 4.44 4.83 -12.62
C VAL A 467 4.31 5.29 -14.07
N ASN A 468 3.22 5.94 -14.42
CA ASN A 468 3.05 6.48 -15.77
C ASN A 468 4.17 7.49 -16.12
N LYS A 469 5.10 7.06 -16.95
CA LYS A 469 6.26 7.89 -17.36
C LYS A 469 5.87 9.09 -18.22
N ALA A 470 4.70 9.09 -18.83
CA ALA A 470 4.23 10.22 -19.65
C ALA A 470 4.08 11.52 -18.84
N MET A 471 4.03 11.43 -17.49
CA MET A 471 4.04 12.62 -16.65
C MET A 471 5.42 13.32 -16.57
N ILE A 472 6.52 12.64 -16.96
CA ILE A 472 7.88 13.17 -16.93
C ILE A 472 8.23 13.70 -18.33
N PRO A 473 8.42 15.01 -18.52
CA PRO A 473 8.71 15.59 -19.82
C PRO A 473 10.17 15.32 -20.21
N THR A 474 10.42 14.28 -20.97
CA THR A 474 11.77 13.96 -21.47
C THR A 474 12.22 14.92 -22.55
N LYS A 475 13.47 15.37 -22.49
CA LYS A 475 14.10 16.16 -23.54
C LYS A 475 14.68 15.23 -24.61
N GLN A 476 14.14 15.26 -25.81
CA GLN A 476 14.69 14.49 -26.93
C GLN A 476 16.07 15.05 -27.32
N ARG A 477 17.07 14.17 -27.54
CA ARG A 477 18.40 14.48 -28.10
C ARG A 477 19.41 15.20 -27.18
N CYS A 478 19.43 14.97 -25.89
CA CYS A 478 20.52 15.46 -25.04
C CYS A 478 21.49 14.31 -24.66
N VAL A 479 22.79 14.56 -24.73
CA VAL A 479 23.84 13.67 -24.20
C VAL A 479 23.68 13.49 -22.68
N ASN A 480 23.08 14.49 -22.01
CA ASN A 480 22.81 14.50 -20.57
C ASN A 480 21.33 14.26 -20.31
N VAL A 481 21.01 13.43 -19.32
CA VAL A 481 19.62 13.22 -18.90
C VAL A 481 19.09 14.47 -18.18
N LYS A 482 18.47 15.35 -18.96
CA LYS A 482 17.76 16.53 -18.47
C LYS A 482 16.30 16.46 -18.94
N PHE A 483 15.43 17.10 -18.17
CA PHE A 483 13.99 17.15 -18.45
C PHE A 483 13.58 18.57 -18.88
N ASN A 484 12.50 18.67 -19.66
CA ASN A 484 11.91 19.95 -19.97
C ASN A 484 11.29 20.54 -18.70
N PRO A 485 11.60 21.80 -18.32
CA PRO A 485 10.96 22.44 -17.18
C PRO A 485 9.44 22.50 -17.35
N ILE A 486 8.71 22.24 -16.29
CA ILE A 486 7.25 22.31 -16.29
C ILE A 486 6.84 23.63 -15.60
N GLN A 487 6.20 24.50 -16.35
CA GLN A 487 5.66 25.73 -15.81
C GLN A 487 4.26 25.48 -15.22
N GLY A 488 4.09 25.78 -13.93
CA GLY A 488 2.79 25.77 -13.26
C GLY A 488 2.18 27.16 -13.22
N ARG A 489 0.91 27.30 -13.63
CA ARG A 489 0.16 28.56 -13.49
C ARG A 489 -0.14 28.88 -12.02
N ILE A 490 -0.21 27.86 -11.18
CA ILE A 490 -0.46 27.99 -9.73
C ILE A 490 0.64 27.29 -8.93
N LYS A 491 0.95 27.86 -7.75
CA LYS A 491 2.00 27.34 -6.85
C LYS A 491 1.78 25.88 -6.43
N ILE A 492 0.52 25.44 -6.31
CA ILE A 492 0.18 24.06 -5.92
C ILE A 492 0.75 23.05 -6.92
N TYR A 493 0.56 23.31 -8.22
CA TYR A 493 1.09 22.44 -9.27
C TYR A 493 2.60 22.60 -9.44
N ALA A 494 3.10 23.85 -9.47
CA ALA A 494 4.54 24.13 -9.61
C ALA A 494 5.36 23.47 -8.49
N ASN A 495 4.83 23.42 -7.26
CA ASN A 495 5.46 22.79 -6.11
C ASN A 495 5.16 21.29 -5.95
N SER A 496 4.31 20.71 -6.82
CA SER A 496 4.01 19.28 -6.79
C SER A 496 5.22 18.44 -7.20
N PHE A 497 5.12 17.11 -7.02
CA PHE A 497 6.27 16.20 -7.19
C PHE A 497 7.00 16.39 -8.53
N VAL A 498 6.32 16.29 -9.67
CA VAL A 498 7.00 16.28 -10.97
C VAL A 498 7.64 17.61 -11.31
N PRO A 499 6.91 18.78 -11.33
CA PRO A 499 7.50 20.05 -11.72
C PRO A 499 8.70 20.45 -10.87
N SER A 500 8.55 20.43 -9.54
CA SER A 500 9.63 20.88 -8.66
C SER A 500 10.79 19.88 -8.55
N THR A 501 10.55 18.57 -8.79
CA THR A 501 11.64 17.58 -8.80
C THR A 501 12.42 17.65 -10.11
N VAL A 502 11.77 17.94 -11.24
CA VAL A 502 12.43 18.19 -12.52
C VAL A 502 13.38 19.39 -12.40
N GLU A 503 12.96 20.44 -11.69
CA GLU A 503 13.83 21.59 -11.42
C GLU A 503 15.07 21.20 -10.62
N LEU A 504 14.90 20.46 -9.52
CA LEU A 504 16.00 19.92 -8.72
C LEU A 504 16.92 19.00 -9.52
N TRP A 505 16.33 18.11 -10.33
CA TRP A 505 17.09 17.18 -11.17
C TRP A 505 17.98 17.91 -12.18
N ASN A 506 17.45 18.93 -12.84
CA ASN A 506 18.19 19.69 -13.85
C ASN A 506 19.40 20.45 -13.29
N LYS A 507 19.46 20.65 -11.99
CA LYS A 507 20.62 21.23 -11.28
C LYS A 507 21.66 20.20 -10.88
N LEU A 508 21.36 18.90 -10.94
CA LEU A 508 22.34 17.86 -10.61
C LEU A 508 23.58 17.91 -11.51
N PRO A 509 24.75 17.56 -10.98
CA PRO A 509 25.94 17.30 -11.79
C PRO A 509 25.66 16.24 -12.87
N THR A 510 26.21 16.46 -14.06
CA THR A 510 25.94 15.62 -15.23
C THR A 510 26.29 14.15 -15.02
N ASN A 511 27.42 13.87 -14.37
CA ASN A 511 27.83 12.51 -14.03
C ASN A 511 26.75 11.81 -13.18
N LEU A 512 26.25 12.48 -12.14
CA LEU A 512 25.22 11.94 -11.25
C LEU A 512 23.89 11.72 -11.98
N ALA A 513 23.43 12.69 -12.78
CA ALA A 513 22.19 12.58 -13.55
C ALA A 513 22.20 11.42 -14.55
N ASN A 514 23.38 11.04 -15.07
CA ASN A 514 23.56 9.94 -16.03
C ASN A 514 23.78 8.58 -15.38
N THR A 515 23.99 8.50 -14.07
CA THR A 515 24.18 7.25 -13.33
C THR A 515 22.90 6.42 -13.34
N LYS A 516 22.93 5.24 -13.99
CA LYS A 516 21.76 4.34 -14.11
C LYS A 516 21.59 3.42 -12.91
N ASP A 517 22.72 2.95 -12.34
CA ASP A 517 22.66 2.07 -11.19
C ASP A 517 22.14 2.80 -9.96
N LEU A 518 21.10 2.24 -9.34
CA LEU A 518 20.41 2.87 -8.21
C LEU A 518 21.30 2.95 -6.96
N ASN A 519 22.16 1.94 -6.73
CA ASN A 519 23.00 1.91 -5.53
C ASN A 519 24.11 2.95 -5.64
N GLU A 520 24.74 3.04 -6.80
CA GLU A 520 25.74 4.05 -7.11
C GLU A 520 25.15 5.46 -7.03
N PHE A 521 24.01 5.66 -7.69
CA PHE A 521 23.28 6.92 -7.62
C PHE A 521 22.95 7.33 -6.18
N ASN A 522 22.44 6.40 -5.38
CA ASN A 522 22.12 6.65 -3.97
C ASN A 522 23.37 7.01 -3.14
N LYS A 523 24.50 6.34 -3.38
CA LYS A 523 25.77 6.61 -2.70
C LYS A 523 26.25 8.03 -3.02
N GLU A 524 26.23 8.41 -4.28
CA GLU A 524 26.65 9.74 -4.73
C GLU A 524 25.67 10.84 -4.27
N MET A 525 24.37 10.61 -4.41
CA MET A 525 23.33 11.55 -3.99
C MET A 525 23.40 11.86 -2.49
N ASN A 526 23.85 10.90 -1.66
CA ASN A 526 24.02 11.15 -0.22
C ASN A 526 25.17 12.14 0.06
N ARG A 527 26.15 12.25 -0.84
CA ARG A 527 27.29 13.19 -0.71
C ARG A 527 26.94 14.60 -1.19
N VAL A 528 25.93 14.76 -2.02
CA VAL A 528 25.50 16.07 -2.54
C VAL A 528 24.90 16.90 -1.42
N LEU A 529 25.37 18.12 -1.26
CA LEU A 529 24.72 19.13 -0.41
C LEU A 529 23.60 19.79 -1.22
N ILE A 530 22.39 19.76 -0.67
CA ILE A 530 21.20 20.37 -1.34
C ILE A 530 21.34 21.90 -1.44
N SER A 531 22.15 22.51 -0.56
CA SER A 531 22.50 23.92 -0.67
C SER A 531 23.24 24.27 -1.97
N ASP A 532 23.86 23.30 -2.61
CA ASP A 532 24.65 23.46 -3.83
C ASP A 532 23.84 23.21 -5.11
N LEU A 533 22.56 22.83 -4.94
CA LEU A 533 21.55 22.64 -5.98
C LEU A 533 20.51 23.79 -5.96
#